data_7f5826902c2c33eec441fb1f599f68e0
#
_entry.id   7f5826902c2c33eec441fb1f599f68e0
#
_cell.length_a   1.000
_cell.length_b   1.000
_cell.length_c   1.000
_cell.angle_alpha   90.00
_cell.angle_beta   90.00
_cell.angle_gamma   90.00
#
_symmetry.space_group_name_H-M   'P 1'
#
loop_
_entity.id
_entity.type
_entity.pdbx_description
1 polymer ?
#
loop_
_entity_poly.entity_id
_entity_poly.type
_entity_poly.pdbx_seq_one_letter_code
_entity_poly.pdbx_strand_id
1 'polypeptide(L)'
;MKILFMGTPDFAAGSLKSLINAGYEISAVVTQPDRPKGRSGQPVFSPVKEASVAAGIPVLQPERIKRPEETAKLLDYPADIYVVAAFGQILSKEILDQPRYGCINVHASLLPKYRGASPIQRVILDGEKETGITIMQMNEGLDTGDILYQKKLELAPDETFETLHDRLMELGGQTLTEALPLIEAGKITPVKQDDSASCYAPLIKKEDGLIDWKKTSGQISSQVRAFNPWPGAFTQIGGKLLKVWEVQPVPVSGKAGDIIDADKTSFTVACGDGAVRILALQPEGKKKMDTSAFLLGNRIEIGEHLG
;
A
#
# COMPACT_ATOMS: atom_id res chain seq x y z
N MET A 1 19.80 19.30 -10.45
CA MET A 1 19.80 18.46 -9.21
C MET A 1 20.02 17.01 -9.59
N LYS A 2 21.01 16.35 -9.01
CA LYS A 2 21.33 14.94 -9.21
C LYS A 2 20.72 14.11 -8.08
N ILE A 3 20.12 12.99 -8.40
CA ILE A 3 19.31 12.20 -7.46
C ILE A 3 19.90 10.80 -7.28
N LEU A 4 19.97 10.31 -6.04
CA LEU A 4 20.07 8.89 -5.73
C LEU A 4 18.69 8.43 -5.27
N PHE A 5 18.13 7.39 -5.92
CA PHE A 5 16.79 6.91 -5.65
C PHE A 5 16.82 5.61 -4.85
N MET A 6 15.97 5.48 -3.83
CA MET A 6 15.84 4.28 -3.01
C MET A 6 14.38 3.80 -3.01
N GLY A 7 14.13 2.58 -3.49
CA GLY A 7 12.77 2.04 -3.54
C GLY A 7 12.73 0.58 -3.98
N THR A 8 11.57 -0.06 -3.86
CA THR A 8 11.46 -1.49 -4.21
C THR A 8 10.21 -1.85 -5.00
N PRO A 9 8.95 -1.63 -4.52
CA PRO A 9 7.73 -2.08 -5.18
C PRO A 9 7.30 -1.17 -6.34
N ASP A 10 6.18 -1.52 -6.93
CA ASP A 10 5.55 -0.80 -8.06
C ASP A 10 5.33 0.68 -7.74
N PHE A 11 4.85 1.01 -6.54
CA PHE A 11 4.68 2.39 -6.09
C PHE A 11 5.96 3.21 -6.22
N ALA A 12 7.10 2.65 -5.81
CA ALA A 12 8.39 3.29 -5.95
C ALA A 12 8.84 3.38 -7.42
N ALA A 13 8.58 2.34 -8.21
CA ALA A 13 8.90 2.35 -9.64
C ALA A 13 8.14 3.45 -10.40
N GLY A 14 6.91 3.76 -9.99
CA GLY A 14 6.15 4.89 -10.52
C GLY A 14 6.85 6.22 -10.28
N SER A 15 7.30 6.48 -9.05
CA SER A 15 8.08 7.68 -8.71
C SER A 15 9.39 7.77 -9.49
N LEU A 16 10.14 6.66 -9.59
CA LEU A 16 11.40 6.60 -10.37
C LEU A 16 11.16 6.93 -11.86
N LYS A 17 10.13 6.32 -12.47
CA LYS A 17 9.78 6.58 -13.87
C LYS A 17 9.41 8.04 -14.10
N SER A 18 8.70 8.67 -13.16
CA SER A 18 8.36 10.09 -13.25
C SER A 18 9.61 10.98 -13.21
N LEU A 19 10.61 10.66 -12.39
CA LEU A 19 11.89 11.37 -12.36
C LEU A 19 12.65 11.21 -13.69
N ILE A 20 12.74 10.00 -14.24
CA ILE A 20 13.39 9.71 -15.52
C ILE A 20 12.72 10.49 -16.65
N ASN A 21 11.38 10.44 -16.72
CA ASN A 21 10.60 11.14 -17.76
C ASN A 21 10.71 12.66 -17.65
N ALA A 22 10.89 13.18 -16.45
CA ALA A 22 11.12 14.61 -16.22
C ALA A 22 12.59 15.04 -16.51
N GLY A 23 13.46 14.11 -16.91
CA GLY A 23 14.84 14.39 -17.31
C GLY A 23 15.81 14.60 -16.15
N TYR A 24 15.46 14.15 -14.94
CA TYR A 24 16.41 14.21 -13.80
C TYR A 24 17.58 13.24 -14.00
N GLU A 25 18.77 13.67 -13.63
CA GLU A 25 19.96 12.80 -13.57
C GLU A 25 19.88 11.89 -12.33
N ILE A 26 19.76 10.59 -12.56
CA ILE A 26 19.75 9.59 -11.48
C ILE A 26 21.16 8.96 -11.40
N SER A 27 21.87 9.22 -10.32
CA SER A 27 23.26 8.71 -10.14
C SER A 27 23.31 7.21 -9.92
N ALA A 28 22.40 6.70 -9.11
CA ALA A 28 22.18 5.28 -8.87
C ALA A 28 20.80 5.04 -8.27
N VAL A 29 20.39 3.78 -8.31
CA VAL A 29 19.18 3.29 -7.64
C VAL A 29 19.57 2.24 -6.62
N VAL A 30 18.97 2.32 -5.43
CA VAL A 30 19.12 1.35 -4.34
C VAL A 30 17.80 0.62 -4.17
N THR A 31 17.81 -0.71 -4.24
CA THR A 31 16.61 -1.54 -4.07
C THR A 31 16.91 -2.77 -3.24
N GLN A 32 15.88 -3.45 -2.74
CA GLN A 32 16.05 -4.71 -2.03
C GLN A 32 16.70 -5.78 -2.93
N PRO A 33 17.49 -6.70 -2.35
CA PRO A 33 18.02 -7.84 -3.09
C PRO A 33 16.94 -8.66 -3.79
N ASP A 34 17.30 -9.24 -4.95
CA ASP A 34 16.42 -10.16 -5.65
C ASP A 34 16.08 -11.35 -4.77
N ARG A 35 14.81 -11.66 -4.66
CA ARG A 35 14.33 -12.78 -3.86
C ARG A 35 13.51 -13.75 -4.71
N PRO A 36 13.56 -15.05 -4.41
CA PRO A 36 12.68 -16.02 -5.06
C PRO A 36 11.22 -15.61 -4.89
N LYS A 37 10.46 -15.61 -6.02
CA LYS A 37 9.03 -15.31 -6.03
C LYS A 37 8.25 -16.43 -6.70
N GLY A 38 7.13 -16.80 -6.09
CA GLY A 38 6.23 -17.82 -6.63
C GLY A 38 6.80 -19.25 -6.51
N ARG A 39 6.15 -20.19 -7.22
CA ARG A 39 6.47 -21.63 -7.16
C ARG A 39 7.77 -22.00 -7.90
N SER A 40 8.25 -21.17 -8.80
CA SER A 40 9.46 -21.42 -9.59
C SER A 40 10.75 -21.33 -8.77
N GLY A 41 10.72 -20.60 -7.63
CA GLY A 41 11.90 -20.35 -6.81
C GLY A 41 13.00 -19.52 -7.48
N GLN A 42 12.76 -19.00 -8.69
CA GLN A 42 13.73 -18.15 -9.39
C GLN A 42 13.72 -16.74 -8.81
N PRO A 43 14.89 -16.09 -8.62
CA PRO A 43 14.98 -14.69 -8.26
C PRO A 43 14.27 -13.83 -9.30
N VAL A 44 13.43 -12.91 -8.82
CA VAL A 44 12.71 -11.96 -9.67
C VAL A 44 13.20 -10.57 -9.32
N PHE A 45 13.46 -9.76 -10.34
CA PHE A 45 13.83 -8.36 -10.16
C PHE A 45 12.70 -7.60 -9.46
N SER A 46 13.06 -6.63 -8.62
CA SER A 46 12.07 -5.68 -8.12
C SER A 46 11.61 -4.77 -9.26
N PRO A 47 10.37 -4.24 -9.21
CA PRO A 47 9.88 -3.28 -10.20
C PRO A 47 10.82 -2.07 -10.39
N VAL A 48 11.43 -1.61 -9.31
CA VAL A 48 12.44 -0.54 -9.35
C VAL A 48 13.69 -1.00 -10.09
N LYS A 49 14.19 -2.22 -9.85
CA LYS A 49 15.34 -2.76 -10.59
C LYS A 49 15.05 -2.90 -12.07
N GLU A 50 13.89 -3.41 -12.44
CA GLU A 50 13.48 -3.53 -13.84
C GLU A 50 13.49 -2.17 -14.55
N ALA A 51 12.89 -1.13 -13.92
CA ALA A 51 12.87 0.22 -14.46
C ALA A 51 14.29 0.81 -14.58
N SER A 52 15.15 0.55 -13.60
CA SER A 52 16.53 1.06 -13.59
C SER A 52 17.38 0.44 -14.68
N VAL A 53 17.32 -0.88 -14.84
CA VAL A 53 18.05 -1.62 -15.89
C VAL A 53 17.60 -1.16 -17.26
N ALA A 54 16.30 -1.00 -17.49
CA ALA A 54 15.75 -0.50 -18.76
C ALA A 54 16.24 0.91 -19.10
N ALA A 55 16.53 1.74 -18.07
CA ALA A 55 17.04 3.11 -18.23
C ALA A 55 18.59 3.19 -18.20
N GLY A 56 19.30 2.07 -18.06
CA GLY A 56 20.77 2.05 -17.97
C GLY A 56 21.33 2.68 -16.68
N ILE A 57 20.56 2.74 -15.61
CA ILE A 57 20.93 3.33 -14.33
C ILE A 57 21.60 2.27 -13.44
N PRO A 58 22.77 2.60 -12.79
CA PRO A 58 23.42 1.70 -11.85
C PRO A 58 22.48 1.25 -10.71
N VAL A 59 22.52 -0.02 -10.34
CA VAL A 59 21.67 -0.60 -9.29
C VAL A 59 22.51 -1.18 -8.16
N LEU A 60 22.21 -0.75 -6.93
CA LEU A 60 22.77 -1.25 -5.69
C LEU A 60 21.72 -2.07 -4.94
N GLN A 61 22.10 -3.24 -4.42
CA GLN A 61 21.19 -4.14 -3.71
C GLN A 61 21.77 -4.58 -2.36
N PRO A 62 21.90 -3.64 -1.39
CA PRO A 62 22.46 -3.97 -0.08
C PRO A 62 21.52 -4.86 0.72
N GLU A 63 22.03 -5.95 1.31
CA GLU A 63 21.27 -6.77 2.27
C GLU A 63 20.88 -5.93 3.51
N ARG A 64 21.79 -5.08 3.96
CA ARG A 64 21.58 -4.16 5.09
C ARG A 64 22.32 -2.86 4.82
N ILE A 65 21.59 -1.84 4.38
CA ILE A 65 22.18 -0.55 3.97
C ILE A 65 22.97 0.15 5.08
N LYS A 66 22.63 -0.13 6.36
CA LYS A 66 23.32 0.45 7.53
C LYS A 66 24.73 -0.11 7.78
N ARG A 67 25.15 -1.16 7.07
CA ARG A 67 26.51 -1.67 7.21
C ARG A 67 27.48 -0.66 6.64
N PRO A 68 28.61 -0.36 7.34
CA PRO A 68 29.56 0.65 6.88
C PRO A 68 30.04 0.45 5.45
N GLU A 69 30.31 -0.81 5.06
CA GLU A 69 30.74 -1.17 3.71
C GLU A 69 29.66 -0.93 2.64
N GLU A 70 28.38 -1.03 3.00
CA GLU A 70 27.27 -0.73 2.09
C GLU A 70 26.97 0.77 2.03
N THR A 71 27.04 1.45 3.17
CA THR A 71 26.90 2.91 3.22
C THR A 71 28.02 3.60 2.41
N ALA A 72 29.26 3.10 2.53
CA ALA A 72 30.39 3.65 1.77
C ALA A 72 30.20 3.58 0.25
N LYS A 73 29.55 2.53 -0.26
CA LYS A 73 29.26 2.40 -1.71
C LYS A 73 28.36 3.52 -2.25
N LEU A 74 27.55 4.17 -1.40
CA LEU A 74 26.72 5.29 -1.83
C LEU A 74 27.57 6.50 -2.22
N LEU A 75 28.77 6.66 -1.63
CA LEU A 75 29.70 7.74 -1.92
C LEU A 75 30.26 7.67 -3.34
N ASP A 76 30.27 6.49 -3.97
CA ASP A 76 30.68 6.31 -5.35
C ASP A 76 29.65 6.91 -6.35
N TYR A 77 28.45 7.25 -5.83
CA TYR A 77 27.33 7.77 -6.61
C TYR A 77 26.86 9.13 -6.04
N PRO A 78 27.63 10.20 -6.22
CA PRO A 78 27.29 11.50 -5.64
C PRO A 78 25.93 11.99 -6.14
N ALA A 79 25.14 12.53 -5.21
CA ALA A 79 23.83 13.10 -5.47
C ALA A 79 23.56 14.31 -4.56
N ASP A 80 22.74 15.23 -5.05
CA ASP A 80 22.35 16.43 -4.30
C ASP A 80 21.24 16.12 -3.28
N ILE A 81 20.41 15.13 -3.60
CA ILE A 81 19.25 14.69 -2.79
C ILE A 81 19.09 13.18 -2.90
N TYR A 82 18.66 12.55 -1.80
CA TYR A 82 18.21 11.17 -1.80
C TYR A 82 16.67 11.12 -1.77
N VAL A 83 16.08 10.43 -2.74
CA VAL A 83 14.64 10.24 -2.84
C VAL A 83 14.30 8.81 -2.45
N VAL A 84 13.45 8.65 -1.47
CA VAL A 84 13.03 7.35 -0.93
C VAL A 84 11.54 7.14 -1.19
N ALA A 85 11.16 5.94 -1.63
CA ALA A 85 9.77 5.54 -1.76
C ALA A 85 9.66 4.03 -1.47
N ALA A 86 8.97 3.63 -0.42
CA ALA A 86 8.73 2.23 -0.05
C ALA A 86 10.00 1.35 -0.17
N PHE A 87 11.12 1.80 0.37
CA PHE A 87 12.42 1.11 0.26
C PHE A 87 12.50 -0.15 1.13
N GLY A 88 11.88 -0.12 2.32
CA GLY A 88 11.82 -1.26 3.23
C GLY A 88 13.05 -1.47 4.11
N GLN A 89 13.98 -0.52 4.17
CA GLN A 89 15.07 -0.50 5.15
C GLN A 89 15.14 0.88 5.84
N ILE A 90 15.53 0.88 7.11
CA ILE A 90 15.73 2.11 7.88
C ILE A 90 17.10 2.69 7.54
N LEU A 91 17.16 3.97 7.23
CA LEU A 91 18.40 4.70 6.97
C LEU A 91 19.07 5.13 8.28
N SER A 92 20.39 5.09 8.33
CA SER A 92 21.16 5.65 9.45
C SER A 92 21.29 7.16 9.32
N LYS A 93 21.56 7.83 10.45
CA LYS A 93 21.84 9.28 10.44
C LYS A 93 22.94 9.66 9.46
N GLU A 94 23.98 8.83 9.37
CA GLU A 94 25.08 9.02 8.40
C GLU A 94 24.57 9.10 6.95
N ILE A 95 23.62 8.23 6.55
CA ILE A 95 23.02 8.25 5.21
C ILE A 95 22.11 9.48 5.04
N LEU A 96 21.32 9.80 6.08
CA LEU A 96 20.37 10.91 6.04
C LEU A 96 21.06 12.27 5.86
N ASP A 97 22.27 12.43 6.44
CA ASP A 97 23.04 13.67 6.43
C ASP A 97 23.98 13.80 5.21
N GLN A 98 24.10 12.76 4.37
CA GLN A 98 25.03 12.77 3.23
C GLN A 98 24.67 13.80 2.14
N PRO A 99 23.44 13.84 1.60
CA PRO A 99 23.13 14.71 0.48
C PRO A 99 22.85 16.14 0.93
N ARG A 100 23.23 17.11 0.11
CA ARG A 100 23.07 18.54 0.40
C ARG A 100 21.64 18.93 0.77
N TYR A 101 20.65 18.36 0.08
CA TYR A 101 19.22 18.62 0.34
C TYR A 101 18.59 17.56 1.23
N GLY A 102 19.39 16.68 1.86
CA GLY A 102 18.93 15.61 2.73
C GLY A 102 18.18 14.49 1.99
N CYS A 103 17.52 13.65 2.77
CA CYS A 103 16.71 12.54 2.26
C CYS A 103 15.25 12.93 2.34
N ILE A 104 14.48 12.73 1.27
CA ILE A 104 13.04 12.92 1.24
C ILE A 104 12.32 11.59 0.98
N ASN A 105 11.12 11.43 1.56
CA ASN A 105 10.29 10.26 1.34
C ASN A 105 8.99 10.64 0.64
N VAL A 106 8.59 9.82 -0.34
CA VAL A 106 7.27 9.87 -0.97
C VAL A 106 6.35 8.95 -0.18
N HIS A 107 5.56 9.52 0.70
CA HIS A 107 4.67 8.78 1.59
C HIS A 107 3.21 8.81 1.10
N ALA A 108 2.58 7.63 1.06
CA ALA A 108 1.24 7.44 0.49
C ALA A 108 0.11 7.76 1.48
N SER A 109 0.21 8.86 2.19
CA SER A 109 -0.86 9.43 3.02
C SER A 109 -0.71 10.94 3.20
N LEU A 110 -1.72 11.57 3.79
CA LEU A 110 -1.64 12.94 4.29
C LEU A 110 -1.10 12.92 5.73
N LEU A 111 0.23 12.97 5.89
CA LEU A 111 0.84 13.07 7.21
C LEU A 111 0.33 14.30 7.97
N PRO A 112 0.18 14.21 9.30
CA PRO A 112 0.69 13.21 10.21
C PRO A 112 -0.14 11.92 10.32
N LYS A 113 -1.27 11.78 9.63
CA LYS A 113 -2.07 10.55 9.65
C LYS A 113 -1.37 9.42 8.88
N TYR A 114 -1.55 8.18 9.39
CA TYR A 114 -1.11 6.95 8.72
C TYR A 114 0.41 6.86 8.52
N ARG A 115 1.20 7.21 9.55
CA ARG A 115 2.63 6.89 9.60
C ARG A 115 2.82 5.37 9.59
N GLY A 116 3.82 4.86 8.88
CA GLY A 116 4.16 3.43 8.88
C GLY A 116 3.96 2.72 7.55
N ALA A 117 3.82 1.39 7.62
CA ALA A 117 4.06 0.51 6.47
C ALA A 117 2.87 0.36 5.51
N SER A 118 1.62 0.61 5.96
CA SER A 118 0.43 0.27 5.17
C SER A 118 -0.62 1.39 5.13
N PRO A 119 -0.23 2.64 4.78
CA PRO A 119 -1.14 3.78 4.79
C PRO A 119 -2.33 3.58 3.83
N ILE A 120 -2.11 3.02 2.64
CA ILE A 120 -3.14 2.86 1.60
C ILE A 120 -4.28 1.96 2.07
N GLN A 121 -3.94 0.80 2.68
CA GLN A 121 -4.97 -0.10 3.21
C GLN A 121 -5.71 0.52 4.38
N ARG A 122 -5.00 1.22 5.28
CA ARG A 122 -5.61 1.80 6.49
C ARG A 122 -6.61 2.90 6.16
N VAL A 123 -6.31 3.75 5.21
CA VAL A 123 -7.24 4.79 4.74
C VAL A 123 -8.58 4.19 4.28
N ILE A 124 -8.56 3.06 3.54
CA ILE A 124 -9.78 2.37 3.09
C ILE A 124 -10.48 1.68 4.28
N LEU A 125 -9.71 1.00 5.16
CA LEU A 125 -10.25 0.31 6.34
C LEU A 125 -11.00 1.27 7.27
N ASP A 126 -10.45 2.47 7.46
CA ASP A 126 -11.01 3.49 8.35
C ASP A 126 -12.16 4.27 7.68
N GLY A 127 -12.43 4.02 6.39
CA GLY A 127 -13.53 4.64 5.66
C GLY A 127 -13.32 6.14 5.41
N GLU A 128 -12.07 6.57 5.31
CA GLU A 128 -11.73 7.97 4.99
C GLU A 128 -12.25 8.35 3.61
N LYS A 129 -12.56 9.63 3.45
CA LYS A 129 -13.06 10.18 2.18
C LYS A 129 -11.96 10.81 1.34
N GLU A 130 -10.83 11.15 1.96
CA GLU A 130 -9.65 11.71 1.29
C GLU A 130 -8.37 11.06 1.82
N THR A 131 -7.37 11.03 0.97
CA THR A 131 -5.98 10.69 1.26
C THR A 131 -5.06 11.58 0.43
N GLY A 132 -3.84 11.17 0.17
CA GLY A 132 -2.94 11.90 -0.71
C GLY A 132 -1.51 11.40 -0.62
N ILE A 133 -0.62 12.26 -1.08
CA ILE A 133 0.82 12.06 -1.04
C ILE A 133 1.43 13.15 -0.18
N THR A 134 2.38 12.76 0.64
CA THR A 134 3.25 13.67 1.39
C THR A 134 4.69 13.48 0.94
N ILE A 135 5.34 14.54 0.48
CA ILE A 135 6.80 14.62 0.41
C ILE A 135 7.27 15.14 1.76
N MET A 136 8.03 14.33 2.48
CA MET A 136 8.53 14.70 3.80
C MET A 136 10.05 14.63 3.86
N GLN A 137 10.69 15.48 4.66
CA GLN A 137 12.08 15.36 5.04
C GLN A 137 12.23 14.14 5.95
N MET A 138 13.17 13.26 5.67
CA MET A 138 13.39 12.10 6.53
C MET A 138 14.23 12.47 7.75
N ASN A 139 13.93 11.83 8.86
CA ASN A 139 14.69 11.82 10.09
C ASN A 139 14.86 10.38 10.60
N GLU A 140 15.40 10.18 11.79
CA GLU A 140 15.60 8.84 12.40
C GLU A 140 14.28 8.21 12.88
N GLY A 141 13.20 8.98 12.98
CA GLY A 141 11.87 8.48 13.37
C GLY A 141 11.10 7.87 12.20
N LEU A 142 10.09 7.08 12.51
CA LEU A 142 9.23 6.46 11.51
C LEU A 142 8.21 7.48 11.01
N ASP A 143 8.42 8.01 9.80
CA ASP A 143 7.57 8.98 9.12
C ASP A 143 7.22 10.22 9.95
N THR A 144 8.16 10.68 10.79
CA THR A 144 7.97 11.81 11.72
C THR A 144 8.64 13.10 11.26
N GLY A 145 9.32 13.08 10.14
CA GLY A 145 10.04 14.26 9.61
C GLY A 145 9.10 15.34 9.10
N ASP A 146 9.63 16.52 8.86
CA ASP A 146 8.85 17.67 8.47
C ASP A 146 8.20 17.50 7.10
N ILE A 147 6.96 17.96 6.98
CA ILE A 147 6.21 17.96 5.72
C ILE A 147 6.80 19.07 4.82
N LEU A 148 7.19 18.69 3.62
CA LEU A 148 7.69 19.61 2.60
C LEU A 148 6.60 20.00 1.60
N TYR A 149 5.84 19.02 1.14
CA TYR A 149 4.80 19.24 0.13
C TYR A 149 3.72 18.18 0.23
N GLN A 150 2.45 18.52 -0.02
CA GLN A 150 1.34 17.58 0.02
C GLN A 150 0.38 17.80 -1.14
N LYS A 151 -0.17 16.68 -1.65
CA LYS A 151 -1.32 16.70 -2.57
C LYS A 151 -2.41 15.77 -2.07
N LYS A 152 -3.64 16.26 -2.10
CA LYS A 152 -4.84 15.51 -1.71
C LYS A 152 -5.40 14.71 -2.88
N LEU A 153 -6.08 13.62 -2.54
CA LEU A 153 -6.83 12.74 -3.44
C LEU A 153 -8.12 12.31 -2.76
N GLU A 154 -9.26 12.52 -3.41
CA GLU A 154 -10.55 12.01 -2.94
C GLU A 154 -10.68 10.52 -3.25
N LEU A 155 -11.20 9.73 -2.31
CA LEU A 155 -11.49 8.32 -2.50
C LEU A 155 -12.85 8.16 -3.20
N ALA A 156 -12.91 7.26 -4.19
CA ALA A 156 -14.18 6.80 -4.72
C ALA A 156 -14.92 5.92 -3.68
N PRO A 157 -16.26 5.88 -3.68
CA PRO A 157 -17.03 5.06 -2.73
C PRO A 157 -16.72 3.56 -2.80
N ASP A 158 -16.32 3.08 -3.97
CA ASP A 158 -15.96 1.69 -4.30
C ASP A 158 -14.44 1.45 -4.38
N GLU A 159 -13.64 2.42 -3.95
CA GLU A 159 -12.17 2.37 -4.00
C GLU A 159 -11.65 1.08 -3.36
N THR A 160 -10.83 0.33 -4.10
CA THR A 160 -10.08 -0.83 -3.60
C THR A 160 -8.62 -0.45 -3.35
N PHE A 161 -7.87 -1.32 -2.67
CA PHE A 161 -6.43 -1.12 -2.53
C PHE A 161 -5.74 -0.98 -3.90
N GLU A 162 -6.09 -1.82 -4.87
CA GLU A 162 -5.46 -1.83 -6.19
C GLU A 162 -5.71 -0.51 -6.93
N THR A 163 -6.96 -0.05 -6.99
CA THR A 163 -7.31 1.22 -7.67
C THR A 163 -6.69 2.44 -6.97
N LEU A 164 -6.73 2.47 -5.64
CA LEU A 164 -6.13 3.55 -4.87
C LEU A 164 -4.60 3.56 -4.97
N HIS A 165 -3.97 2.38 -4.92
CA HIS A 165 -2.53 2.23 -5.10
C HIS A 165 -2.06 2.84 -6.43
N ASP A 166 -2.73 2.52 -7.53
CA ASP A 166 -2.35 3.01 -8.87
C ASP A 166 -2.53 4.52 -8.98
N ARG A 167 -3.63 5.07 -8.45
CA ARG A 167 -3.88 6.51 -8.40
C ARG A 167 -2.85 7.25 -7.55
N LEU A 168 -2.49 6.69 -6.38
CA LEU A 168 -1.47 7.27 -5.51
C LEU A 168 -0.06 7.12 -6.07
N MET A 169 0.25 6.05 -6.80
CA MET A 169 1.50 5.87 -7.52
C MET A 169 1.71 6.99 -8.56
N GLU A 170 0.69 7.27 -9.36
CA GLU A 170 0.72 8.37 -10.33
C GLU A 170 0.84 9.73 -9.62
N LEU A 171 -0.01 9.99 -8.64
CA LEU A 171 0.02 11.23 -7.86
C LEU A 171 1.37 11.42 -7.15
N GLY A 172 1.99 10.34 -6.65
CA GLY A 172 3.30 10.35 -6.01
C GLY A 172 4.40 10.85 -6.94
N GLY A 173 4.43 10.35 -8.17
CA GLY A 173 5.36 10.81 -9.19
C GLY A 173 5.17 12.29 -9.55
N GLN A 174 3.92 12.72 -9.73
CA GLN A 174 3.57 14.12 -10.01
C GLN A 174 3.97 15.04 -8.85
N THR A 175 3.59 14.67 -7.62
CA THR A 175 3.89 15.43 -6.42
C THR A 175 5.39 15.59 -6.19
N LEU A 176 6.16 14.53 -6.44
CA LEU A 176 7.61 14.54 -6.33
C LEU A 176 8.26 15.49 -7.34
N THR A 177 7.85 15.41 -8.61
CA THR A 177 8.43 16.25 -9.68
C THR A 177 8.06 17.73 -9.52
N GLU A 178 6.95 18.05 -8.87
CA GLU A 178 6.60 19.43 -8.50
C GLU A 178 7.37 19.95 -7.28
N ALA A 179 7.62 19.09 -6.28
CA ALA A 179 8.32 19.47 -5.07
C ALA A 179 9.82 19.71 -5.29
N LEU A 180 10.48 18.91 -6.12
CA LEU A 180 11.93 18.97 -6.32
C LEU A 180 12.47 20.35 -6.75
N PRO A 181 11.88 21.04 -7.76
CA PRO A 181 12.34 22.38 -8.13
C PRO A 181 12.15 23.41 -7.01
N LEU A 182 11.13 23.24 -6.19
CA LEU A 182 10.87 24.12 -5.04
C LEU A 182 11.88 23.88 -3.92
N ILE A 183 12.26 22.62 -3.68
CA ILE A 183 13.31 22.25 -2.74
C ILE A 183 14.64 22.85 -3.19
N GLU A 184 15.02 22.65 -4.45
CA GLU A 184 16.27 23.16 -5.03
C GLU A 184 16.37 24.69 -4.95
N ALA A 185 15.26 25.38 -5.19
CA ALA A 185 15.16 26.83 -5.11
C ALA A 185 15.05 27.39 -3.68
N GLY A 186 14.99 26.52 -2.65
CA GLY A 186 14.76 26.92 -1.26
C GLY A 186 13.41 27.62 -1.01
N LYS A 187 12.37 27.29 -1.81
CA LYS A 187 11.04 27.90 -1.77
C LYS A 187 10.04 27.11 -0.92
N ILE A 188 10.46 26.04 -0.27
CA ILE A 188 9.62 25.27 0.65
C ILE A 188 9.94 25.71 2.09
N THR A 189 8.90 26.00 2.85
CA THR A 189 9.00 26.11 4.30
C THR A 189 8.56 24.77 4.91
N PRO A 190 9.49 24.00 5.51
CA PRO A 190 9.13 22.74 6.16
C PRO A 190 8.12 22.95 7.29
N VAL A 191 7.11 22.10 7.36
CA VAL A 191 6.07 22.14 8.39
C VAL A 191 6.24 20.96 9.34
N LYS A 192 6.48 21.26 10.62
CA LYS A 192 6.61 20.23 11.65
C LYS A 192 5.28 19.50 11.82
N GLN A 193 5.34 18.18 11.89
CA GLN A 193 4.14 17.37 12.10
C GLN A 193 3.58 17.55 13.54
N ASP A 194 2.26 17.64 13.66
CA ASP A 194 1.55 17.57 14.94
C ASP A 194 1.37 16.11 15.36
N ASP A 195 2.13 15.68 16.37
CA ASP A 195 2.07 14.30 16.86
C ASP A 195 0.72 13.93 17.47
N SER A 196 -0.04 14.92 17.98
CA SER A 196 -1.38 14.67 18.54
C SER A 196 -2.42 14.31 17.47
N ALA A 197 -2.19 14.70 16.22
CA ALA A 197 -3.03 14.38 15.07
C ALA A 197 -2.56 13.12 14.30
N SER A 198 -1.51 12.47 14.81
CA SER A 198 -0.94 11.31 14.12
C SER A 198 -1.68 10.01 14.44
N CYS A 199 -1.70 9.09 13.48
CA CYS A 199 -2.06 7.70 13.68
C CYS A 199 -1.09 6.77 12.97
N TYR A 200 -1.03 5.52 13.43
CA TYR A 200 -0.08 4.53 12.89
C TYR A 200 -0.78 3.53 11.96
N ALA A 201 -0.15 3.26 10.83
CA ALA A 201 -0.58 2.29 9.83
C ALA A 201 0.37 1.06 9.86
N PRO A 202 0.14 0.08 10.77
CA PRO A 202 1.01 -1.08 10.91
C PRO A 202 1.00 -1.94 9.66
N LEU A 203 2.06 -2.76 9.51
CA LEU A 203 2.15 -3.75 8.45
C LEU A 203 0.94 -4.69 8.49
N ILE A 204 0.27 -4.85 7.36
CA ILE A 204 -0.82 -5.81 7.20
C ILE A 204 -0.27 -7.23 7.26
N LYS A 205 -0.98 -8.10 7.98
CA LYS A 205 -0.67 -9.52 8.11
C LYS A 205 -1.77 -10.37 7.48
N LYS A 206 -1.46 -11.63 7.24
CA LYS A 206 -2.43 -12.58 6.65
C LYS A 206 -3.67 -12.73 7.52
N GLU A 207 -3.48 -12.75 8.83
CA GLU A 207 -4.53 -12.91 9.83
C GLU A 207 -5.54 -11.76 9.84
N ASP A 208 -5.12 -10.55 9.45
CA ASP A 208 -5.98 -9.37 9.36
C ASP A 208 -7.11 -9.56 8.32
N GLY A 209 -6.93 -10.50 7.37
CA GLY A 209 -7.94 -10.85 6.38
C GLY A 209 -9.15 -11.60 6.95
N LEU A 210 -9.07 -12.18 8.15
CA LEU A 210 -10.20 -12.88 8.75
C LEU A 210 -11.36 -11.90 9.02
N ILE A 211 -12.54 -12.22 8.48
CA ILE A 211 -13.73 -11.39 8.68
C ILE A 211 -14.28 -11.63 10.09
N ASP A 212 -14.39 -10.56 10.85
CA ASP A 212 -15.16 -10.54 12.10
C ASP A 212 -16.58 -10.05 11.78
N TRP A 213 -17.52 -10.99 11.76
CA TRP A 213 -18.92 -10.72 11.45
C TRP A 213 -19.63 -9.83 12.48
N LYS A 214 -19.03 -9.57 13.64
CA LYS A 214 -19.55 -8.63 14.65
C LYS A 214 -19.31 -7.16 14.26
N LYS A 215 -18.47 -6.89 13.28
CA LYS A 215 -18.26 -5.55 12.72
C LYS A 215 -19.48 -5.10 11.93
N THR A 216 -19.56 -3.78 11.65
CA THR A 216 -20.62 -3.24 10.80
C THR A 216 -20.48 -3.69 9.35
N SER A 217 -21.57 -3.71 8.60
CA SER A 217 -21.55 -4.02 7.16
C SER A 217 -20.64 -3.10 6.36
N GLY A 218 -20.56 -1.82 6.75
CA GLY A 218 -19.61 -0.85 6.18
C GLY A 218 -18.15 -1.19 6.46
N GLN A 219 -17.81 -1.59 7.70
CA GLN A 219 -16.45 -2.00 8.06
C GLN A 219 -16.02 -3.28 7.33
N ILE A 220 -16.91 -4.26 7.18
CA ILE A 220 -16.63 -5.48 6.41
C ILE A 220 -16.44 -5.16 4.93
N SER A 221 -17.27 -4.29 4.36
CA SER A 221 -17.10 -3.82 2.99
C SER A 221 -15.75 -3.12 2.80
N SER A 222 -15.36 -2.23 3.71
CA SER A 222 -14.03 -1.59 3.71
C SER A 222 -12.90 -2.62 3.80
N GLN A 223 -13.04 -3.65 4.66
CA GLN A 223 -12.03 -4.71 4.79
C GLN A 223 -11.88 -5.51 3.48
N VAL A 224 -12.98 -5.87 2.83
CA VAL A 224 -12.94 -6.58 1.54
C VAL A 224 -12.22 -5.74 0.49
N ARG A 225 -12.51 -4.45 0.38
CA ARG A 225 -11.88 -3.54 -0.58
C ARG A 225 -10.41 -3.26 -0.25
N ALA A 226 -10.07 -3.03 1.02
CA ALA A 226 -8.72 -2.72 1.47
C ALA A 226 -7.75 -3.91 1.30
N PHE A 227 -8.25 -5.13 1.41
CA PHE A 227 -7.42 -6.34 1.37
C PHE A 227 -7.42 -7.05 0.02
N ASN A 228 -8.09 -6.53 -0.97
CA ASN A 228 -8.07 -7.05 -2.32
C ASN A 228 -6.88 -6.44 -3.11
N PRO A 229 -5.91 -7.22 -3.63
CA PRO A 229 -5.88 -8.70 -3.69
C PRO A 229 -5.21 -9.40 -2.49
N TRP A 230 -4.50 -8.69 -1.64
CA TRP A 230 -3.75 -9.28 -0.52
C TRP A 230 -4.00 -8.53 0.80
N PRO A 231 -4.19 -9.26 1.90
CA PRO A 231 -4.19 -10.72 2.09
C PRO A 231 -5.44 -11.42 1.53
N GLY A 232 -6.45 -10.66 1.12
CA GLY A 232 -7.81 -11.08 0.82
C GLY A 232 -8.64 -11.23 2.08
N ALA A 233 -9.85 -10.67 2.09
CA ALA A 233 -10.80 -10.94 3.17
C ALA A 233 -11.29 -12.38 3.09
N PHE A 234 -11.39 -13.08 4.23
CA PHE A 234 -11.80 -14.48 4.23
C PHE A 234 -12.60 -14.86 5.48
N THR A 235 -13.35 -15.93 5.35
CA THR A 235 -14.11 -16.59 6.41
C THR A 235 -14.03 -18.11 6.22
N GLN A 236 -14.81 -18.89 6.97
CA GLN A 236 -14.98 -20.33 6.77
C GLN A 236 -16.48 -20.65 6.56
N ILE A 237 -16.73 -21.62 5.70
CA ILE A 237 -18.04 -22.22 5.50
C ILE A 237 -17.89 -23.74 5.53
N GLY A 238 -18.63 -24.42 6.39
CA GLY A 238 -18.48 -25.86 6.57
C GLY A 238 -17.05 -26.31 6.89
N GLY A 239 -16.28 -25.48 7.62
CA GLY A 239 -14.88 -25.72 7.97
C GLY A 239 -13.87 -25.54 6.83
N LYS A 240 -14.28 -25.04 5.65
CA LYS A 240 -13.42 -24.76 4.51
C LYS A 240 -13.23 -23.26 4.34
N LEU A 241 -12.03 -22.86 3.94
CA LEU A 241 -11.71 -21.45 3.70
C LEU A 241 -12.48 -20.91 2.50
N LEU A 242 -13.12 -19.75 2.71
CA LEU A 242 -13.82 -18.99 1.68
C LEU A 242 -13.27 -17.57 1.65
N LYS A 243 -12.60 -17.17 0.57
CA LYS A 243 -12.25 -15.76 0.38
C LYS A 243 -13.44 -15.00 -0.18
N VAL A 244 -13.62 -13.79 0.30
CA VAL A 244 -14.65 -12.84 -0.12
C VAL A 244 -13.99 -11.72 -0.91
N TRP A 245 -14.43 -11.54 -2.16
CA TRP A 245 -13.80 -10.59 -3.09
C TRP A 245 -14.64 -9.35 -3.37
N GLU A 246 -15.96 -9.50 -3.25
CA GLU A 246 -16.88 -8.39 -3.50
C GLU A 246 -18.13 -8.56 -2.65
N VAL A 247 -18.54 -7.47 -2.01
CA VAL A 247 -19.72 -7.42 -1.17
C VAL A 247 -20.50 -6.12 -1.38
N GLN A 248 -21.79 -6.18 -1.11
CA GLN A 248 -22.68 -5.03 -1.05
C GLN A 248 -23.34 -4.95 0.34
N PRO A 249 -23.12 -3.88 1.11
CA PRO A 249 -23.88 -3.62 2.32
C PRO A 249 -25.37 -3.52 2.05
N VAL A 250 -26.19 -4.14 2.91
CA VAL A 250 -27.66 -4.11 2.83
C VAL A 250 -28.27 -3.87 4.23
N PRO A 251 -29.37 -3.10 4.31
CA PRO A 251 -29.95 -2.68 5.59
C PRO A 251 -30.92 -3.75 6.17
N VAL A 252 -30.44 -4.98 6.29
CA VAL A 252 -31.21 -6.09 6.88
C VAL A 252 -30.46 -6.64 8.09
N SER A 253 -31.17 -7.14 9.10
CA SER A 253 -30.55 -7.56 10.36
C SER A 253 -30.74 -9.05 10.59
N GLY A 254 -29.81 -9.64 11.33
CA GLY A 254 -29.83 -11.03 11.74
C GLY A 254 -28.79 -11.30 12.82
N LYS A 255 -28.57 -12.55 13.16
CA LYS A 255 -27.49 -12.93 14.06
C LYS A 255 -26.17 -12.88 13.27
N ALA A 256 -25.20 -12.10 13.75
CA ALA A 256 -23.93 -11.89 13.09
C ALA A 256 -23.23 -13.21 12.72
N GLY A 257 -22.84 -13.35 11.47
CA GLY A 257 -22.25 -14.55 10.89
C GLY A 257 -23.24 -15.55 10.31
N ASP A 258 -24.56 -15.42 10.58
CA ASP A 258 -25.54 -16.32 9.99
C ASP A 258 -25.93 -15.86 8.58
N ILE A 259 -26.09 -16.82 7.68
CA ILE A 259 -26.66 -16.58 6.35
C ILE A 259 -28.17 -16.37 6.52
N ILE A 260 -28.67 -15.20 6.17
CA ILE A 260 -30.06 -14.78 6.40
C ILE A 260 -30.90 -14.76 5.14
N ASP A 261 -30.29 -14.79 3.98
CA ASP A 261 -30.94 -14.83 2.68
C ASP A 261 -30.01 -15.46 1.64
N ALA A 262 -30.58 -16.19 0.69
CA ALA A 262 -29.89 -16.78 -0.44
C ALA A 262 -30.81 -16.91 -1.65
N ASP A 263 -30.34 -16.45 -2.80
CA ASP A 263 -31.01 -16.61 -4.09
C ASP A 263 -30.11 -17.33 -5.11
N LYS A 264 -30.44 -17.27 -6.41
CA LYS A 264 -29.65 -17.90 -7.47
C LYS A 264 -28.34 -17.14 -7.79
N THR A 265 -28.19 -15.92 -7.31
CA THR A 265 -27.11 -14.99 -7.71
C THR A 265 -26.19 -14.64 -6.56
N SER A 266 -26.67 -14.69 -5.32
CA SER A 266 -25.96 -14.20 -4.14
C SER A 266 -26.50 -14.85 -2.87
N PHE A 267 -25.77 -14.70 -1.78
CA PHE A 267 -26.28 -14.93 -0.42
C PHE A 267 -25.88 -13.77 0.49
N THR A 268 -26.66 -13.57 1.54
CA THR A 268 -26.52 -12.43 2.45
C THR A 268 -26.15 -12.93 3.85
N VAL A 269 -25.12 -12.35 4.44
CA VAL A 269 -24.61 -12.68 5.77
C VAL A 269 -24.87 -11.52 6.71
N ALA A 270 -25.50 -11.78 7.84
CA ALA A 270 -25.75 -10.78 8.86
C ALA A 270 -24.45 -10.33 9.54
N CYS A 271 -24.40 -9.06 9.89
CA CYS A 271 -23.26 -8.40 10.54
C CYS A 271 -23.67 -7.80 11.89
N GLY A 272 -22.70 -7.18 12.60
CA GLY A 272 -22.99 -6.46 13.85
C GLY A 272 -23.96 -5.28 13.68
N ASP A 273 -23.99 -4.71 12.45
CA ASP A 273 -24.96 -3.71 12.02
C ASP A 273 -25.25 -3.92 10.53
N GLY A 274 -26.51 -4.21 10.19
CA GLY A 274 -26.90 -4.57 8.83
C GLY A 274 -26.40 -5.96 8.40
N ALA A 275 -26.18 -6.14 7.11
CA ALA A 275 -25.67 -7.36 6.52
C ALA A 275 -24.84 -7.05 5.27
N VAL A 276 -24.12 -8.02 4.76
CA VAL A 276 -23.45 -7.93 3.45
C VAL A 276 -23.93 -9.03 2.52
N ARG A 277 -24.26 -8.63 1.30
CA ARG A 277 -24.53 -9.53 0.19
C ARG A 277 -23.23 -9.90 -0.47
N ILE A 278 -22.92 -11.19 -0.59
CA ILE A 278 -21.70 -11.70 -1.21
C ILE A 278 -21.90 -11.81 -2.72
N LEU A 279 -21.12 -11.06 -3.50
CA LEU A 279 -21.23 -10.97 -4.95
C LEU A 279 -20.15 -11.77 -5.67
N ALA A 280 -18.90 -11.76 -5.14
CA ALA A 280 -17.80 -12.54 -5.67
C ALA A 280 -17.00 -13.19 -4.54
N LEU A 281 -16.56 -14.42 -4.76
CA LEU A 281 -15.89 -15.24 -3.76
C LEU A 281 -14.85 -16.17 -4.40
N GLN A 282 -14.09 -16.86 -3.54
CA GLN A 282 -13.13 -17.87 -3.97
C GLN A 282 -13.08 -19.00 -2.95
N PRO A 283 -13.61 -20.17 -3.27
CA PRO A 283 -13.49 -21.36 -2.44
C PRO A 283 -12.03 -21.84 -2.38
N GLU A 284 -11.69 -22.56 -1.33
CA GLU A 284 -10.37 -23.16 -1.16
C GLU A 284 -9.96 -23.99 -2.39
N GLY A 285 -8.75 -23.74 -2.89
CA GLY A 285 -8.19 -24.45 -4.05
C GLY A 285 -8.83 -24.12 -5.41
N LYS A 286 -9.77 -23.16 -5.47
CA LYS A 286 -10.41 -22.72 -6.72
C LYS A 286 -9.94 -21.32 -7.13
N LYS A 287 -10.40 -20.85 -8.29
CA LYS A 287 -10.22 -19.46 -8.74
C LYS A 287 -11.35 -18.58 -8.19
N LYS A 288 -11.10 -17.26 -8.16
CA LYS A 288 -12.17 -16.24 -7.96
C LYS A 288 -13.29 -16.47 -8.96
N MET A 289 -14.53 -16.37 -8.50
CA MET A 289 -15.74 -16.51 -9.31
C MET A 289 -16.89 -15.67 -8.73
N ASP A 290 -17.88 -15.39 -9.56
CA ASP A 290 -19.11 -14.78 -9.12
C ASP A 290 -19.87 -15.77 -8.22
N THR A 291 -20.60 -15.24 -7.23
CA THR A 291 -21.38 -16.08 -6.30
C THR A 291 -22.44 -16.89 -7.03
N SER A 292 -23.04 -16.37 -8.11
CA SER A 292 -23.96 -17.12 -8.96
C SER A 292 -23.37 -18.40 -9.52
N ALA A 293 -22.11 -18.36 -9.99
CA ALA A 293 -21.43 -19.54 -10.50
C ALA A 293 -21.12 -20.57 -9.38
N PHE A 294 -20.76 -20.08 -8.20
CA PHE A 294 -20.56 -20.94 -7.03
C PHE A 294 -21.84 -21.69 -6.64
N LEU A 295 -22.99 -21.01 -6.63
CA LEU A 295 -24.28 -21.55 -6.23
C LEU A 295 -24.84 -22.61 -7.19
N LEU A 296 -24.37 -22.71 -8.45
CA LEU A 296 -24.73 -23.79 -9.36
C LEU A 296 -24.30 -25.18 -8.85
N GLY A 297 -23.21 -25.26 -8.10
CA GLY A 297 -22.65 -26.52 -7.61
C GLY A 297 -22.60 -26.65 -6.08
N ASN A 298 -23.05 -25.64 -5.34
CA ASN A 298 -22.99 -25.60 -3.88
C ASN A 298 -24.32 -25.09 -3.31
N ARG A 299 -24.91 -25.87 -2.42
CA ARG A 299 -26.08 -25.46 -1.69
C ARG A 299 -25.68 -24.65 -0.47
N ILE A 300 -26.29 -23.49 -0.31
CA ILE A 300 -26.19 -22.64 0.87
C ILE A 300 -27.50 -22.77 1.64
N GLU A 301 -27.43 -22.96 2.95
CA GLU A 301 -28.58 -23.07 3.81
C GLU A 301 -28.78 -21.80 4.64
N ILE A 302 -30.02 -21.27 4.65
CA ILE A 302 -30.35 -20.13 5.53
C ILE A 302 -30.22 -20.60 6.97
N GLY A 303 -29.55 -19.83 7.81
CA GLY A 303 -29.21 -20.18 9.18
C GLY A 303 -27.82 -20.84 9.33
N GLU A 304 -27.14 -21.22 8.26
CA GLU A 304 -25.74 -21.66 8.32
C GLU A 304 -24.85 -20.52 8.82
N HIS A 305 -23.91 -20.83 9.71
CA HIS A 305 -23.01 -19.87 10.33
C HIS A 305 -21.65 -19.88 9.65
N LEU A 306 -21.14 -18.70 9.32
CA LEU A 306 -19.79 -18.47 8.78
C LEU A 306 -18.83 -18.07 9.91
N GLY A 307 -17.68 -18.77 10.04
CA GLY A 307 -16.68 -18.45 11.05
C GLY A 307 -15.92 -19.66 11.54
#